data_fe64d87a4990a59387a9c4947a4ba452
#
_entry.id   fe64d87a4990a59387a9c4947a4ba452
#
_cell.length_a   1.000
_cell.length_b   1.000
_cell.length_c   1.000
_cell.angle_alpha   90.00
_cell.angle_beta   90.00
_cell.angle_gamma   90.00
#
_symmetry.space_group_name_H-M   'P 1'
#
loop_
_entity.id
_entity.type
_entity.pdbx_description
1 polymer ?
#
loop_
_entity_poly.entity_id
_entity_poly.type
_entity_poly.pdbx_seq_one_letter_code
_entity_poly.pdbx_strand_id
1 'polypeptide(L)'
;MFIFVYCAISIMTRAIQTFGMAPFIVSARKYRPQHFEDVVGQQVITRTLENAISHNHLAQALLFCGPRGVGKTTCARILAKKINEEGHHSADEDFAFNVFELDAASNNSVDDIRSLIDQVRIPPQVGRYKVYIIDEVHMLSQAAFNAFLKTLEEPPKHAIFILATTEKHKIIPTILSRCQIFDFKRITVADAASYLKVIAENQSIEADEVALHMIAQKADGAMRDALSIFDRVVSFSGKSLTRQAVAENLNILDVDVYFKTVQLILAADIPSLLI
;
A
#
# COMPACT_ATOMS: atom_id res chain seq x y z
N MET A 1 1.04 23.44 54.82
CA MET A 1 1.70 22.23 54.27
C MET A 1 0.91 21.59 53.15
N PHE A 2 -0.43 21.61 53.12
CA PHE A 2 -1.27 20.98 52.08
C PHE A 2 -1.30 21.73 50.72
N ILE A 3 -1.12 23.04 50.69
CA ILE A 3 -1.18 23.85 49.45
C ILE A 3 0.03 23.63 48.57
N PHE A 4 1.21 23.38 49.11
CA PHE A 4 2.44 23.13 48.34
C PHE A 4 2.43 21.76 47.63
N VAL A 5 1.79 20.76 48.25
CA VAL A 5 1.67 19.41 47.63
C VAL A 5 0.68 19.42 46.47
N TYR A 6 -0.41 20.19 46.56
CA TYR A 6 -1.38 20.34 45.48
C TYR A 6 -0.80 21.08 44.27
N CYS A 7 0.05 22.08 44.48
CA CYS A 7 0.70 22.82 43.41
C CYS A 7 1.74 21.96 42.70
N ALA A 8 2.51 21.15 43.43
CA ALA A 8 3.49 20.24 42.84
C ALA A 8 2.84 19.10 42.02
N ILE A 9 1.72 18.54 42.50
CA ILE A 9 0.96 17.52 41.75
C ILE A 9 0.33 18.13 40.51
N SER A 10 -0.21 19.35 40.55
CA SER A 10 -0.78 20.04 39.39
C SER A 10 0.27 20.39 38.35
N ILE A 11 1.49 20.74 38.72
CA ILE A 11 2.61 21.00 37.84
C ILE A 11 3.12 19.69 37.21
N MET A 12 3.22 18.62 38.01
CA MET A 12 3.59 17.29 37.48
C MET A 12 2.53 16.71 36.54
N THR A 13 1.24 16.87 36.81
CA THR A 13 0.18 16.43 35.90
C THR A 13 0.15 17.24 34.60
N ARG A 14 0.43 18.55 34.65
CA ARG A 14 0.60 19.37 33.43
C ARG A 14 1.87 18.99 32.63
N ALA A 15 2.97 18.67 33.29
CA ALA A 15 4.19 18.22 32.63
C ALA A 15 4.01 16.85 31.95
N ILE A 16 3.20 15.96 32.52
CA ILE A 16 2.88 14.65 31.91
C ILE A 16 1.92 14.80 30.71
N GLN A 17 1.05 15.81 30.72
CA GLN A 17 0.15 16.09 29.58
C GLN A 17 0.85 16.78 28.38
N THR A 18 2.04 17.39 28.58
CA THR A 18 2.81 18.03 27.50
C THR A 18 3.77 17.09 26.80
N PHE A 19 3.99 15.87 27.28
CA PHE A 19 4.74 14.83 26.58
C PHE A 19 3.83 13.78 25.94
N GLY A 20 2.70 14.20 25.40
CA GLY A 20 1.94 13.41 24.45
C GLY A 20 2.71 13.29 23.15
N MET A 21 3.75 12.45 23.10
CA MET A 21 4.34 12.01 21.85
C MET A 21 3.21 11.36 21.03
N ALA A 22 2.76 12.05 20.00
CA ALA A 22 1.82 11.43 19.06
C ALA A 22 2.40 10.07 18.65
N PRO A 23 1.62 9.00 18.64
CA PRO A 23 2.14 7.68 18.33
C PRO A 23 2.81 7.72 16.96
N PHE A 24 4.01 7.16 16.87
CA PHE A 24 4.75 7.09 15.59
C PHE A 24 3.91 6.30 14.58
N ILE A 25 3.51 6.97 13.52
CA ILE A 25 2.79 6.34 12.40
C ILE A 25 3.79 6.11 11.28
N VAL A 26 3.99 4.84 10.92
CA VAL A 26 4.88 4.46 9.80
C VAL A 26 4.48 5.16 8.49
N SER A 27 5.47 5.61 7.72
CA SER A 27 5.25 6.40 6.49
C SER A 27 4.36 5.68 5.48
N ALA A 28 4.45 4.38 5.37
CA ALA A 28 3.58 3.57 4.49
C ALA A 28 2.08 3.68 4.84
N ARG A 29 1.73 4.03 6.08
CA ARG A 29 0.35 4.30 6.51
C ARG A 29 0.01 5.79 6.41
N LYS A 30 0.92 6.65 6.85
CA LYS A 30 0.74 8.11 6.90
C LYS A 30 0.59 8.72 5.50
N TYR A 31 1.40 8.26 4.54
CA TYR A 31 1.44 8.75 3.16
C TYR A 31 0.71 7.81 2.19
N ARG A 32 -0.25 7.03 2.69
CA ARG A 32 -1.09 6.22 1.81
C ARG A 32 -1.97 7.14 0.95
N PRO A 33 -1.92 7.05 -0.38
CA PRO A 33 -2.73 7.85 -1.29
C PRO A 33 -4.22 7.82 -0.92
N GLN A 34 -4.86 8.98 -0.96
CA GLN A 34 -6.29 9.15 -0.72
C GLN A 34 -7.05 9.46 -2.01
N HIS A 35 -6.37 9.97 -3.03
CA HIS A 35 -6.89 10.28 -4.35
C HIS A 35 -6.10 9.57 -5.43
N PHE A 36 -6.69 9.37 -6.61
CA PHE A 36 -6.00 8.72 -7.72
C PHE A 36 -4.79 9.51 -8.22
N GLU A 37 -4.82 10.84 -8.08
CA GLU A 37 -3.73 11.74 -8.44
C GLU A 37 -2.46 11.50 -7.60
N ASP A 38 -2.63 11.05 -6.36
CA ASP A 38 -1.53 10.76 -5.43
C ASP A 38 -0.86 9.41 -5.70
N VAL A 39 -1.45 8.59 -6.58
CA VAL A 39 -0.94 7.24 -6.85
C VAL A 39 0.24 7.29 -7.82
N VAL A 40 1.42 6.95 -7.32
CA VAL A 40 2.67 7.02 -8.07
C VAL A 40 2.80 5.86 -9.08
N GLY A 41 3.21 6.17 -10.31
CA GLY A 41 3.61 5.18 -11.32
C GLY A 41 2.47 4.37 -11.95
N GLN A 42 1.18 4.69 -11.70
CA GLN A 42 0.02 3.95 -12.21
C GLN A 42 -0.97 4.83 -12.99
N GLN A 43 -0.50 5.92 -13.61
CA GLN A 43 -1.34 6.94 -14.24
C GLN A 43 -2.30 6.40 -15.29
N VAL A 44 -1.90 5.36 -16.04
CA VAL A 44 -2.78 4.74 -17.06
C VAL A 44 -3.96 4.06 -16.39
N ILE A 45 -3.73 3.36 -15.28
CA ILE A 45 -4.77 2.64 -14.56
C ILE A 45 -5.71 3.62 -13.87
N THR A 46 -5.16 4.61 -13.16
CA THR A 46 -5.96 5.60 -12.42
C THR A 46 -6.87 6.40 -13.37
N ARG A 47 -6.36 6.87 -14.51
CA ARG A 47 -7.17 7.55 -15.55
C ARG A 47 -8.25 6.64 -16.13
N THR A 48 -7.92 5.37 -16.38
CA THR A 48 -8.91 4.41 -16.91
C THR A 48 -10.04 4.20 -15.92
N LEU A 49 -9.73 4.07 -14.61
CA LEU A 49 -10.72 3.92 -13.56
C LEU A 49 -11.58 5.19 -13.41
N GLU A 50 -10.97 6.38 -13.45
CA GLU A 50 -11.70 7.66 -13.40
C GLU A 50 -12.65 7.80 -14.59
N ASN A 51 -12.21 7.50 -15.78
CA ASN A 51 -13.05 7.53 -16.98
C ASN A 51 -14.19 6.52 -16.88
N ALA A 52 -13.94 5.32 -16.35
CA ALA A 52 -14.98 4.31 -16.16
C ALA A 52 -16.06 4.76 -15.18
N ILE A 53 -15.67 5.46 -14.09
CA ILE A 53 -16.63 6.06 -13.15
C ILE A 53 -17.44 7.14 -13.85
N SER A 54 -16.78 8.16 -14.42
CA SER A 54 -17.44 9.34 -15.01
C SER A 54 -18.42 8.99 -16.14
N HIS A 55 -18.19 7.89 -16.85
CA HIS A 55 -19.09 7.43 -17.92
C HIS A 55 -20.07 6.33 -17.48
N ASN A 56 -20.12 5.97 -16.18
CA ASN A 56 -20.92 4.85 -15.67
C ASN A 56 -20.66 3.50 -16.40
N HIS A 57 -19.43 3.27 -16.83
CA HIS A 57 -19.00 2.04 -17.52
C HIS A 57 -18.11 1.15 -16.64
N LEU A 58 -18.30 1.21 -15.32
CA LEU A 58 -17.53 0.39 -14.41
C LEU A 58 -18.06 -1.05 -14.41
N ALA A 59 -17.16 -2.01 -14.63
CA ALA A 59 -17.49 -3.43 -14.51
C ALA A 59 -17.82 -3.77 -13.04
N GLN A 60 -18.75 -4.72 -12.84
CA GLN A 60 -19.09 -5.18 -11.50
C GLN A 60 -18.02 -6.09 -10.87
N ALA A 61 -17.13 -6.65 -11.68
CA ALA A 61 -15.98 -7.44 -11.22
C ALA A 61 -14.69 -6.90 -11.85
N LEU A 62 -13.75 -6.51 -11.01
CA LEU A 62 -12.45 -5.95 -11.37
C LEU A 62 -11.35 -6.85 -10.79
N LEU A 63 -10.29 -7.09 -11.53
CA LEU A 63 -9.14 -7.85 -11.06
C LEU A 63 -7.87 -7.00 -11.18
N PHE A 64 -7.29 -6.64 -10.04
CA PHE A 64 -6.04 -5.90 -9.93
C PHE A 64 -4.87 -6.87 -9.77
N CYS A 65 -4.07 -7.00 -10.81
CA CYS A 65 -2.91 -7.88 -10.84
C CYS A 65 -1.61 -7.09 -10.74
N GLY A 66 -0.58 -7.63 -10.12
CA GLY A 66 0.75 -7.03 -10.12
C GLY A 66 1.52 -7.24 -8.83
N PRO A 67 2.81 -6.85 -8.78
CA PRO A 67 3.68 -7.06 -7.64
C PRO A 67 3.13 -6.51 -6.33
N ARG A 68 3.69 -6.96 -5.20
CA ARG A 68 3.37 -6.42 -3.88
C ARG A 68 3.82 -4.95 -3.79
N GLY A 69 3.07 -4.13 -3.04
CA GLY A 69 3.49 -2.76 -2.70
C GLY A 69 3.36 -1.70 -3.80
N VAL A 70 2.74 -2.04 -4.95
CA VAL A 70 2.55 -1.13 -6.10
C VAL A 70 1.25 -0.31 -6.07
N GLY A 71 0.41 -0.48 -5.04
CA GLY A 71 -0.80 0.33 -4.84
C GLY A 71 -2.13 -0.33 -5.19
N LYS A 72 -2.20 -1.67 -5.46
CA LYS A 72 -3.46 -2.38 -5.80
C LYS A 72 -4.59 -2.11 -4.79
N THR A 73 -4.39 -2.48 -3.53
CA THR A 73 -5.38 -2.31 -2.45
C THR A 73 -5.67 -0.83 -2.17
N THR A 74 -4.69 0.04 -2.36
CA THR A 74 -4.88 1.49 -2.25
C THR A 74 -5.81 2.02 -3.33
N CYS A 75 -5.57 1.66 -4.60
CA CYS A 75 -6.47 2.02 -5.71
C CYS A 75 -7.88 1.43 -5.53
N ALA A 76 -7.98 0.20 -4.99
CA ALA A 76 -9.27 -0.42 -4.70
C ALA A 76 -10.07 0.41 -3.68
N ARG A 77 -9.44 0.88 -2.61
CA ARG A 77 -10.08 1.74 -1.59
C ARG A 77 -10.47 3.11 -2.14
N ILE A 78 -9.60 3.75 -2.93
CA ILE A 78 -9.91 5.03 -3.58
C ILE A 78 -11.10 4.86 -4.52
N LEU A 79 -11.12 3.79 -5.32
CA LEU A 79 -12.21 3.46 -6.21
C LEU A 79 -13.52 3.27 -5.45
N ALA A 80 -13.50 2.46 -4.39
CA ALA A 80 -14.66 2.18 -3.55
C ALA A 80 -15.27 3.45 -2.94
N LYS A 81 -14.41 4.39 -2.52
CA LYS A 81 -14.82 5.69 -2.01
C LYS A 81 -15.45 6.54 -3.11
N LYS A 82 -14.76 6.73 -4.23
CA LYS A 82 -15.24 7.57 -5.35
C LYS A 82 -16.56 7.09 -5.93
N ILE A 83 -16.80 5.79 -6.06
CA ILE A 83 -18.05 5.23 -6.59
C ILE A 83 -19.27 5.62 -5.73
N ASN A 84 -19.10 5.72 -4.42
CA ASN A 84 -20.18 6.05 -3.50
C ASN A 84 -20.32 7.57 -3.28
N GLU A 85 -19.28 8.36 -3.52
CA GLU A 85 -19.32 9.83 -3.45
C GLU A 85 -20.08 10.45 -4.65
N GLU A 86 -20.06 9.84 -5.83
CA GLU A 86 -20.80 10.32 -7.00
C GLU A 86 -22.30 10.14 -6.81
N GLY A 87 -23.00 11.23 -6.50
CA GLY A 87 -24.46 11.27 -6.36
C GLY A 87 -24.99 11.67 -5.00
N HIS A 88 -24.12 11.90 -4.02
CA HIS A 88 -24.49 12.38 -2.69
C HIS A 88 -23.87 13.75 -2.40
N HIS A 89 -24.73 14.72 -2.01
CA HIS A 89 -24.32 16.11 -1.71
C HIS A 89 -24.02 16.36 -0.23
N SER A 90 -24.08 15.35 0.64
CA SER A 90 -23.77 15.49 2.07
C SER A 90 -22.35 14.97 2.34
N ALA A 91 -21.48 15.90 2.75
CA ALA A 91 -20.08 15.59 3.13
C ALA A 91 -19.95 14.74 4.41
N ASP A 92 -21.06 14.49 5.12
CA ASP A 92 -21.11 13.82 6.42
C ASP A 92 -21.55 12.34 6.35
N GLU A 93 -21.84 11.79 5.16
CA GLU A 93 -22.21 10.39 5.05
C GLU A 93 -20.97 9.49 5.07
N ASP A 94 -20.85 8.69 6.12
CA ASP A 94 -19.77 7.71 6.26
C ASP A 94 -20.08 6.44 5.44
N PHE A 95 -19.52 6.39 4.22
CA PHE A 95 -19.63 5.21 3.34
C PHE A 95 -18.73 4.04 3.76
N ALA A 96 -18.05 4.12 4.89
CA ALA A 96 -17.17 3.06 5.39
C ALA A 96 -17.95 1.74 5.59
N PHE A 97 -19.24 1.81 5.91
CA PHE A 97 -20.13 0.65 6.04
C PHE A 97 -20.45 -0.06 4.71
N ASN A 98 -20.11 0.55 3.58
CA ASN A 98 -20.36 -0.02 2.24
C ASN A 98 -19.11 -0.67 1.66
N VAL A 99 -17.95 -0.57 2.30
CA VAL A 99 -16.68 -1.13 1.83
C VAL A 99 -16.29 -2.28 2.74
N PHE A 100 -16.31 -3.49 2.19
CA PHE A 100 -15.94 -4.72 2.87
C PHE A 100 -14.59 -5.18 2.34
N GLU A 101 -13.61 -5.29 3.21
CA GLU A 101 -12.28 -5.74 2.85
C GLU A 101 -11.98 -7.09 3.50
N LEU A 102 -11.61 -8.06 2.69
CA LEU A 102 -11.26 -9.42 3.09
C LEU A 102 -9.87 -9.75 2.58
N ASP A 103 -9.00 -10.19 3.47
CA ASP A 103 -7.71 -10.78 3.12
C ASP A 103 -7.88 -12.29 2.97
N ALA A 104 -7.74 -12.79 1.74
CA ALA A 104 -7.87 -14.21 1.44
C ALA A 104 -6.74 -15.06 2.01
N ALA A 105 -5.61 -14.47 2.43
CA ALA A 105 -4.58 -15.21 3.16
C ALA A 105 -5.05 -15.66 4.55
N SER A 106 -5.91 -14.86 5.19
CA SER A 106 -6.47 -15.13 6.52
C SER A 106 -7.86 -15.77 6.46
N ASN A 107 -8.63 -15.53 5.38
CA ASN A 107 -10.02 -15.95 5.21
C ASN A 107 -10.17 -16.71 3.89
N ASN A 108 -9.68 -17.92 3.82
CA ASN A 108 -9.60 -18.73 2.59
C ASN A 108 -10.59 -19.89 2.52
N SER A 109 -11.39 -20.07 3.56
CA SER A 109 -12.33 -21.19 3.65
C SER A 109 -13.58 -20.95 2.80
N VAL A 110 -14.30 -22.04 2.51
CA VAL A 110 -15.58 -21.99 1.81
C VAL A 110 -16.64 -21.25 2.63
N ASP A 111 -16.58 -21.38 3.94
CA ASP A 111 -17.58 -20.80 4.84
C ASP A 111 -17.39 -19.29 4.97
N ASP A 112 -16.14 -18.78 4.93
CA ASP A 112 -15.86 -17.35 4.86
C ASP A 112 -16.47 -16.72 3.60
N ILE A 113 -16.27 -17.38 2.45
CA ILE A 113 -16.81 -16.91 1.17
C ILE A 113 -18.33 -17.04 1.12
N ARG A 114 -18.94 -18.07 1.69
CA ARG A 114 -20.40 -18.18 1.79
C ARG A 114 -20.99 -17.06 2.64
N SER A 115 -20.38 -16.76 3.79
CA SER A 115 -20.79 -15.65 4.64
C SER A 115 -20.72 -14.31 3.89
N LEU A 116 -19.67 -14.10 3.10
CA LEU A 116 -19.55 -12.92 2.24
C LEU A 116 -20.65 -12.88 1.17
N ILE A 117 -20.93 -14.00 0.49
CA ILE A 117 -22.00 -14.10 -0.54
C ILE A 117 -23.37 -13.78 0.07
N ASP A 118 -23.65 -14.22 1.27
CA ASP A 118 -24.93 -13.90 1.93
C ASP A 118 -25.04 -12.42 2.25
N GLN A 119 -23.96 -11.76 2.65
CA GLN A 119 -23.92 -10.30 2.84
C GLN A 119 -24.08 -9.52 1.53
N VAL A 120 -23.57 -10.05 0.43
CA VAL A 120 -23.67 -9.45 -0.91
C VAL A 120 -25.13 -9.31 -1.36
N ARG A 121 -26.00 -10.24 -0.98
CA ARG A 121 -27.43 -10.23 -1.34
C ARG A 121 -28.22 -9.08 -0.72
N ILE A 122 -27.71 -8.50 0.36
CA ILE A 122 -28.36 -7.42 1.10
C ILE A 122 -27.92 -6.08 0.48
N PRO A 123 -28.86 -5.28 -0.07
CA PRO A 123 -28.52 -3.98 -0.65
C PRO A 123 -27.98 -3.00 0.42
N PRO A 124 -27.23 -1.95 0.01
CA PRO A 124 -26.75 -0.93 0.93
C PRO A 124 -27.96 -0.15 1.50
N GLN A 125 -27.82 0.30 2.75
CA GLN A 125 -28.81 1.18 3.37
C GLN A 125 -28.60 2.65 2.95
N VAL A 126 -27.33 3.02 2.76
CA VAL A 126 -26.90 4.35 2.33
C VAL A 126 -25.93 4.16 1.15
N GLY A 127 -25.91 5.09 0.20
CA GLY A 127 -25.05 5.00 -0.97
C GLY A 127 -25.62 4.08 -2.06
N ARG A 128 -24.92 4.01 -3.19
CA ARG A 128 -25.35 3.29 -4.39
C ARG A 128 -24.85 1.86 -4.47
N TYR A 129 -23.62 1.64 -3.99
CA TYR A 129 -22.92 0.37 -4.16
C TYR A 129 -22.34 -0.15 -2.85
N LYS A 130 -22.36 -1.48 -2.69
CA LYS A 130 -21.50 -2.20 -1.76
C LYS A 130 -20.28 -2.70 -2.51
N VAL A 131 -19.10 -2.37 -2.01
CA VAL A 131 -17.83 -2.73 -2.63
C VAL A 131 -17.13 -3.78 -1.80
N TYR A 132 -16.80 -4.89 -2.42
CA TYR A 132 -16.11 -6.02 -1.79
C TYR A 132 -14.69 -6.11 -2.35
N ILE A 133 -13.71 -5.77 -1.51
CA ILE A 133 -12.29 -5.84 -1.83
C ILE A 133 -11.76 -7.16 -1.27
N ILE A 134 -11.29 -8.05 -2.14
CA ILE A 134 -10.69 -9.33 -1.75
C ILE A 134 -9.21 -9.27 -2.13
N ASP A 135 -8.35 -9.10 -1.12
CA ASP A 135 -6.90 -9.04 -1.33
C ASP A 135 -6.30 -10.46 -1.33
N GLU A 136 -5.21 -10.64 -2.07
CA GLU A 136 -4.51 -11.90 -2.31
C GLU A 136 -5.44 -13.07 -2.69
N VAL A 137 -6.41 -12.77 -3.58
CA VAL A 137 -7.49 -13.70 -3.96
C VAL A 137 -6.99 -15.08 -4.43
N HIS A 138 -5.75 -15.20 -4.92
CA HIS A 138 -5.13 -16.47 -5.29
C HIS A 138 -4.91 -17.43 -4.10
N MET A 139 -5.04 -16.95 -2.86
CA MET A 139 -4.95 -17.76 -1.63
C MET A 139 -6.25 -18.49 -1.28
N LEU A 140 -7.38 -18.16 -1.94
CA LEU A 140 -8.63 -18.86 -1.74
C LEU A 140 -8.51 -20.34 -2.10
N SER A 141 -9.15 -21.21 -1.32
CA SER A 141 -9.26 -22.62 -1.66
C SER A 141 -10.05 -22.82 -2.96
N GLN A 142 -9.80 -23.92 -3.67
CA GLN A 142 -10.53 -24.25 -4.90
C GLN A 142 -12.05 -24.31 -4.68
N ALA A 143 -12.48 -24.80 -3.54
CA ALA A 143 -13.88 -24.88 -3.18
C ALA A 143 -14.49 -23.49 -2.89
N ALA A 144 -13.72 -22.58 -2.27
CA ALA A 144 -14.11 -21.18 -2.08
C ALA A 144 -14.23 -20.44 -3.42
N PHE A 145 -13.28 -20.63 -4.35
CA PHE A 145 -13.38 -20.11 -5.71
C PHE A 145 -14.65 -20.58 -6.40
N ASN A 146 -14.94 -21.88 -6.36
CA ASN A 146 -16.14 -22.45 -7.01
C ASN A 146 -17.44 -21.89 -6.42
N ALA A 147 -17.49 -21.67 -5.11
CA ALA A 147 -18.65 -21.03 -4.47
C ALA A 147 -18.83 -19.57 -4.93
N PHE A 148 -17.73 -18.87 -5.16
CA PHE A 148 -17.73 -17.46 -5.56
C PHE A 148 -18.06 -17.24 -7.04
N LEU A 149 -17.74 -18.20 -7.92
CA LEU A 149 -17.97 -18.11 -9.38
C LEU A 149 -19.41 -17.72 -9.72
N LYS A 150 -20.39 -18.36 -9.09
CA LYS A 150 -21.80 -18.08 -9.35
C LYS A 150 -22.18 -16.62 -9.08
N THR A 151 -21.60 -16.03 -8.03
CA THR A 151 -21.84 -14.62 -7.68
C THR A 151 -21.13 -13.68 -8.65
N LEU A 152 -19.99 -14.07 -9.20
CA LEU A 152 -19.29 -13.29 -10.23
C LEU A 152 -19.94 -13.39 -11.61
N GLU A 153 -20.67 -14.46 -11.90
CA GLU A 153 -21.43 -14.62 -13.14
C GLU A 153 -22.67 -13.72 -13.19
N GLU A 154 -23.39 -13.68 -12.07
CA GLU A 154 -24.63 -12.88 -11.94
C GLU A 154 -24.55 -12.01 -10.67
N PRO A 155 -23.70 -10.99 -10.66
CA PRO A 155 -23.53 -10.15 -9.49
C PRO A 155 -24.79 -9.29 -9.29
N PRO A 156 -25.25 -9.07 -8.03
CA PRO A 156 -26.33 -8.12 -7.76
C PRO A 156 -25.96 -6.72 -8.26
N LYS A 157 -26.93 -5.97 -8.79
CA LYS A 157 -26.69 -4.64 -9.39
C LYS A 157 -26.01 -3.64 -8.46
N HIS A 158 -26.17 -3.81 -7.16
CA HIS A 158 -25.57 -2.96 -6.11
C HIS A 158 -24.22 -3.44 -5.61
N ALA A 159 -23.71 -4.57 -6.11
CA ALA A 159 -22.43 -5.13 -5.66
C ALA A 159 -21.33 -4.90 -6.71
N ILE A 160 -20.15 -4.47 -6.23
CA ILE A 160 -18.94 -4.35 -7.03
C ILE A 160 -17.85 -5.17 -6.33
N PHE A 161 -17.18 -6.02 -7.08
CA PHE A 161 -16.08 -6.85 -6.59
C PHE A 161 -14.76 -6.33 -7.13
N ILE A 162 -13.79 -6.10 -6.24
CA ILE A 162 -12.42 -5.73 -6.59
C ILE A 162 -11.52 -6.81 -6.02
N LEU A 163 -11.06 -7.69 -6.90
CA LEU A 163 -10.14 -8.76 -6.56
C LEU A 163 -8.71 -8.26 -6.74
N ALA A 164 -7.83 -8.49 -5.79
CA ALA A 164 -6.42 -8.15 -5.93
C ALA A 164 -5.55 -9.40 -5.81
N THR A 165 -4.50 -9.49 -6.61
CA THR A 165 -3.57 -10.63 -6.57
C THR A 165 -2.15 -10.21 -6.94
N THR A 166 -1.18 -10.84 -6.30
CA THR A 166 0.23 -10.77 -6.71
C THR A 166 0.58 -11.84 -7.75
N GLU A 167 -0.25 -12.89 -7.87
CA GLU A 167 0.01 -14.06 -8.70
C GLU A 167 -1.12 -14.34 -9.70
N LYS A 168 -1.17 -13.54 -10.77
CA LYS A 168 -2.19 -13.66 -11.84
C LYS A 168 -2.28 -15.07 -12.42
N HIS A 169 -1.16 -15.77 -12.54
CA HIS A 169 -1.07 -17.11 -13.12
C HIS A 169 -1.77 -18.19 -12.27
N LYS A 170 -2.00 -17.93 -10.98
CA LYS A 170 -2.75 -18.83 -10.09
C LYS A 170 -4.27 -18.63 -10.16
N ILE A 171 -4.72 -17.56 -10.82
CA ILE A 171 -6.17 -17.30 -10.98
C ILE A 171 -6.72 -18.16 -12.10
N ILE A 172 -7.79 -18.90 -11.79
CA ILE A 172 -8.43 -19.77 -12.75
C ILE A 172 -9.01 -19.00 -13.95
N PRO A 173 -8.94 -19.54 -15.17
CA PRO A 173 -9.40 -18.85 -16.39
C PRO A 173 -10.86 -18.41 -16.34
N THR A 174 -11.70 -19.14 -15.63
CA THR A 174 -13.12 -18.83 -15.44
C THR A 174 -13.35 -17.50 -14.69
N ILE A 175 -12.47 -17.09 -13.78
CA ILE A 175 -12.51 -15.77 -13.11
C ILE A 175 -11.93 -14.70 -14.04
N LEU A 176 -10.81 -15.00 -14.71
CA LEU A 176 -10.18 -14.06 -15.63
C LEU A 176 -11.14 -13.60 -16.74
N SER A 177 -11.99 -14.49 -17.24
CA SER A 177 -12.96 -14.19 -18.30
C SER A 177 -14.16 -13.34 -17.82
N ARG A 178 -14.36 -13.18 -16.50
CA ARG A 178 -15.49 -12.45 -15.90
C ARG A 178 -15.10 -11.13 -15.27
N CYS A 179 -13.80 -10.87 -15.17
CA CYS A 179 -13.28 -9.66 -14.55
C CYS A 179 -12.66 -8.73 -15.59
N GLN A 180 -12.83 -7.44 -15.40
CA GLN A 180 -12.00 -6.45 -16.06
C GLN A 180 -10.62 -6.43 -15.40
N ILE A 181 -9.57 -6.71 -16.17
CA ILE A 181 -8.22 -6.91 -15.62
C ILE A 181 -7.41 -5.61 -15.73
N PHE A 182 -6.75 -5.24 -14.62
CA PHE A 182 -5.82 -4.12 -14.53
C PHE A 182 -4.46 -4.63 -14.08
N ASP A 183 -3.46 -4.53 -14.95
CA ASP A 183 -2.11 -5.00 -14.69
C ASP A 183 -1.24 -3.84 -14.14
N PHE A 184 -1.05 -3.81 -12.82
CA PHE A 184 -0.19 -2.86 -12.12
C PHE A 184 1.28 -3.17 -12.37
N LYS A 185 2.04 -2.15 -12.70
CA LYS A 185 3.47 -2.28 -12.97
C LYS A 185 4.31 -1.92 -11.76
N ARG A 186 5.57 -2.35 -11.77
CA ARG A 186 6.58 -1.85 -10.82
C ARG A 186 6.75 -0.34 -11.03
N ILE A 187 6.89 0.37 -9.93
CA ILE A 187 7.14 1.82 -9.94
C ILE A 187 8.59 2.03 -10.36
N THR A 188 8.84 3.01 -11.23
CA THR A 188 10.20 3.31 -11.65
C THR A 188 11.03 3.86 -10.48
N VAL A 189 12.34 3.64 -10.53
CA VAL A 189 13.24 4.16 -9.50
C VAL A 189 13.17 5.69 -9.43
N ALA A 190 13.03 6.36 -10.57
CA ALA A 190 12.90 7.81 -10.65
C ALA A 190 11.62 8.32 -9.96
N ASP A 191 10.48 7.69 -10.24
CA ASP A 191 9.19 8.06 -9.62
C ASP A 191 9.22 7.82 -8.11
N ALA A 192 9.78 6.68 -7.68
CA ALA A 192 9.90 6.34 -6.28
C ALA A 192 10.83 7.31 -5.54
N ALA A 193 11.99 7.66 -6.10
CA ALA A 193 12.92 8.62 -5.51
C ALA A 193 12.31 10.02 -5.41
N SER A 194 11.61 10.48 -6.46
CA SER A 194 10.90 11.75 -6.47
C SER A 194 9.84 11.82 -5.38
N TYR A 195 9.07 10.75 -5.19
CA TYR A 195 8.07 10.70 -4.14
C TYR A 195 8.67 10.67 -2.74
N LEU A 196 9.76 9.93 -2.53
CA LEU A 196 10.51 9.94 -1.28
C LEU A 196 11.07 11.32 -0.95
N LYS A 197 11.49 12.11 -1.97
CA LYS A 197 11.97 13.49 -1.80
C LYS A 197 10.85 14.37 -1.22
N VAL A 198 9.65 14.31 -1.80
CA VAL A 198 8.49 15.06 -1.27
C VAL A 198 8.18 14.66 0.19
N ILE A 199 8.29 13.39 0.53
CA ILE A 199 8.06 12.91 1.90
C ILE A 199 9.16 13.42 2.85
N ALA A 200 10.42 13.41 2.43
CA ALA A 200 11.53 13.94 3.22
C ALA A 200 11.36 15.45 3.51
N GLU A 201 10.97 16.22 2.50
CA GLU A 201 10.65 17.66 2.63
C GLU A 201 9.50 17.87 3.63
N ASN A 202 8.42 17.10 3.52
CA ASN A 202 7.27 17.19 4.43
C ASN A 202 7.62 16.81 5.88
N GLN A 203 8.66 16.01 6.10
CA GLN A 203 9.15 15.63 7.42
C GLN A 203 10.31 16.50 7.90
N SER A 204 10.73 17.51 7.12
CA SER A 204 11.90 18.35 7.42
C SER A 204 13.17 17.52 7.61
N ILE A 205 13.37 16.53 6.74
CA ILE A 205 14.54 15.66 6.67
C ILE A 205 15.41 16.12 5.50
N GLU A 206 16.67 16.41 5.78
CA GLU A 206 17.67 16.69 4.73
C GLU A 206 18.08 15.35 4.09
N ALA A 207 17.68 15.15 2.85
CA ALA A 207 17.94 13.90 2.13
C ALA A 207 18.80 14.16 0.89
N ASP A 208 19.89 13.41 0.77
CA ASP A 208 20.71 13.37 -0.43
C ASP A 208 19.94 12.62 -1.55
N GLU A 209 19.93 13.19 -2.76
CA GLU A 209 19.27 12.57 -3.92
C GLU A 209 19.82 11.16 -4.21
N VAL A 210 21.13 10.96 -4.05
CA VAL A 210 21.75 9.65 -4.22
C VAL A 210 21.23 8.65 -3.18
N ALA A 211 21.06 9.10 -1.93
CA ALA A 211 20.51 8.28 -0.86
C ALA A 211 19.07 7.84 -1.16
N LEU A 212 18.22 8.76 -1.61
CA LEU A 212 16.84 8.46 -2.02
C LEU A 212 16.79 7.50 -3.20
N HIS A 213 17.68 7.67 -4.17
CA HIS A 213 17.79 6.79 -5.33
C HIS A 213 18.20 5.37 -4.92
N MET A 214 19.13 5.22 -3.99
CA MET A 214 19.55 3.90 -3.45
C MET A 214 18.39 3.19 -2.73
N ILE A 215 17.59 3.92 -1.94
CA ILE A 215 16.39 3.38 -1.29
C ILE A 215 15.38 2.89 -2.33
N ALA A 216 15.09 3.74 -3.34
CA ALA A 216 14.17 3.41 -4.42
C ALA A 216 14.61 2.18 -5.23
N GLN A 217 15.90 2.09 -5.52
CA GLN A 217 16.50 0.93 -6.21
C GLN A 217 16.36 -0.35 -5.38
N LYS A 218 16.64 -0.27 -4.06
CA LYS A 218 16.53 -1.42 -3.15
C LYS A 218 15.10 -1.93 -3.00
N ALA A 219 14.12 -1.03 -3.11
CA ALA A 219 12.69 -1.35 -3.01
C ALA A 219 12.14 -2.09 -4.24
N ASP A 220 12.89 -2.16 -5.33
CA ASP A 220 12.55 -2.92 -6.54
C ASP A 220 11.13 -2.62 -7.07
N GLY A 221 10.78 -1.33 -7.09
CA GLY A 221 9.49 -0.85 -7.62
C GLY A 221 8.28 -1.04 -6.70
N ALA A 222 8.49 -1.38 -5.42
CA ALA A 222 7.44 -1.49 -4.41
C ALA A 222 7.46 -0.23 -3.50
N MET A 223 6.51 0.67 -3.65
CA MET A 223 6.46 1.91 -2.84
C MET A 223 6.33 1.64 -1.35
N ARG A 224 5.57 0.61 -0.96
CA ARG A 224 5.44 0.23 0.45
C ARG A 224 6.78 -0.15 1.08
N ASP A 225 7.62 -0.87 0.33
CA ASP A 225 8.94 -1.30 0.79
C ASP A 225 9.91 -0.11 0.77
N ALA A 226 9.82 0.79 -0.23
CA ALA A 226 10.58 2.04 -0.27
C ALA A 226 10.33 2.91 0.98
N LEU A 227 9.06 3.08 1.36
CA LEU A 227 8.68 3.82 2.56
C LEU A 227 9.13 3.13 3.85
N SER A 228 9.07 1.81 3.90
CA SER A 228 9.54 1.05 5.07
C SER A 228 11.05 1.13 5.22
N ILE A 229 11.80 1.10 4.12
CA ILE A 229 13.26 1.29 4.11
C ILE A 229 13.58 2.74 4.52
N PHE A 230 12.87 3.72 3.97
CA PHE A 230 13.04 5.14 4.31
C PHE A 230 12.88 5.36 5.82
N ASP A 231 11.77 4.90 6.43
CA ASP A 231 11.53 5.02 7.87
C ASP A 231 12.66 4.38 8.70
N ARG A 232 13.14 3.21 8.28
CA ARG A 232 14.21 2.50 8.96
C ARG A 232 15.53 3.29 8.91
N VAL A 233 15.90 3.83 7.76
CA VAL A 233 17.12 4.63 7.61
C VAL A 233 17.02 5.95 8.36
N VAL A 234 15.88 6.64 8.28
CA VAL A 234 15.64 7.87 9.06
C VAL A 234 15.71 7.61 10.55
N SER A 235 15.19 6.49 11.04
CA SER A 235 15.29 6.09 12.45
C SER A 235 16.75 5.86 12.88
N PHE A 236 17.62 5.43 11.96
CA PHE A 236 19.04 5.21 12.21
C PHE A 236 19.86 6.51 12.13
N SER A 237 19.64 7.34 11.08
CA SER A 237 20.47 8.53 10.79
C SER A 237 19.90 9.84 11.37
N GLY A 238 18.67 9.82 11.87
CA GLY A 238 18.00 11.02 12.34
C GLY A 238 17.52 11.92 11.19
N LYS A 239 17.79 13.24 11.27
CA LYS A 239 17.29 14.21 10.30
C LYS A 239 18.14 14.40 9.04
N SER A 240 19.26 13.68 8.93
CA SER A 240 20.17 13.77 7.77
C SER A 240 20.31 12.43 7.10
N LEU A 241 19.76 12.27 5.91
CA LEU A 241 19.77 11.05 5.14
C LEU A 241 20.88 11.11 4.11
N THR A 242 22.06 10.63 4.48
CA THR A 242 23.25 10.62 3.62
C THR A 242 23.38 9.28 2.88
N ARG A 243 24.09 9.29 1.74
CA ARG A 243 24.47 8.07 1.00
C ARG A 243 25.13 7.03 1.92
N GLN A 244 26.04 7.46 2.79
CA GLN A 244 26.76 6.55 3.69
C GLN A 244 25.83 5.88 4.70
N ALA A 245 24.92 6.64 5.33
CA ALA A 245 23.95 6.09 6.27
C ALA A 245 23.02 5.05 5.63
N VAL A 246 22.63 5.27 4.36
CA VAL A 246 21.83 4.31 3.58
C VAL A 246 22.64 3.06 3.28
N ALA A 247 23.88 3.20 2.81
CA ALA A 247 24.74 2.07 2.48
C ALA A 247 25.01 1.18 3.71
N GLU A 248 25.33 1.76 4.86
CA GLU A 248 25.53 1.05 6.12
C GLU A 248 24.25 0.33 6.59
N ASN A 249 23.11 1.03 6.60
CA ASN A 249 21.86 0.44 7.08
C ASN A 249 21.33 -0.70 6.19
N LEU A 250 21.54 -0.59 4.87
CA LEU A 250 21.09 -1.59 3.89
C LEU A 250 22.12 -2.68 3.62
N ASN A 251 23.29 -2.64 4.28
CA ASN A 251 24.43 -3.51 4.00
C ASN A 251 24.77 -3.55 2.49
N ILE A 252 24.74 -2.40 1.85
CA ILE A 252 25.10 -2.25 0.44
C ILE A 252 26.60 -2.01 0.41
N LEU A 253 27.33 -2.94 -0.19
CA LEU A 253 28.75 -2.73 -0.45
C LEU A 253 28.92 -1.59 -1.47
N ASP A 254 29.82 -0.66 -1.17
CA ASP A 254 30.14 0.40 -2.12
C ASP A 254 30.74 -0.20 -3.40
N VAL A 255 30.46 0.43 -4.54
CA VAL A 255 30.96 -0.01 -5.85
C VAL A 255 32.47 -0.11 -5.83
N ASP A 256 33.15 0.76 -5.08
CA ASP A 256 34.60 0.74 -4.90
C ASP A 256 35.11 -0.56 -4.27
N VAL A 257 34.32 -1.19 -3.37
CA VAL A 257 34.67 -2.49 -2.78
C VAL A 257 34.68 -3.58 -3.84
N TYR A 258 33.70 -3.57 -4.76
CA TYR A 258 33.67 -4.55 -5.85
C TYR A 258 34.86 -4.37 -6.80
N PHE A 259 35.20 -3.13 -7.18
CA PHE A 259 36.36 -2.86 -8.01
C PHE A 259 37.66 -3.26 -7.30
N LYS A 260 37.83 -2.92 -6.03
CA LYS A 260 39.01 -3.32 -5.23
C LYS A 260 39.10 -4.84 -5.15
N THR A 261 37.98 -5.53 -4.90
CA THR A 261 37.96 -7.00 -4.85
C THR A 261 38.43 -7.61 -6.18
N VAL A 262 37.90 -7.10 -7.32
CA VAL A 262 38.37 -7.56 -8.64
C VAL A 262 39.85 -7.30 -8.87
N GLN A 263 40.36 -6.12 -8.50
CA GLN A 263 41.77 -5.79 -8.61
C GLN A 263 42.63 -6.73 -7.77
N LEU A 264 42.24 -7.05 -6.54
CA LEU A 264 42.98 -8.00 -5.66
C LEU A 264 42.95 -9.41 -6.24
N ILE A 265 41.84 -9.86 -6.83
CA ILE A 265 41.74 -11.16 -7.52
C ILE A 265 42.69 -11.19 -8.72
N LEU A 266 42.71 -10.15 -9.55
CA LEU A 266 43.61 -10.06 -10.73
C LEU A 266 45.07 -9.98 -10.32
N ALA A 267 45.39 -9.36 -9.18
CA ALA A 267 46.74 -9.29 -8.61
C ALA A 267 47.14 -10.58 -7.87
N ALA A 268 46.27 -11.56 -7.72
CA ALA A 268 46.48 -12.78 -6.91
C ALA A 268 46.83 -12.47 -5.45
N ASP A 269 46.41 -11.33 -4.92
CA ASP A 269 46.69 -10.92 -3.53
C ASP A 269 45.63 -11.50 -2.59
N ILE A 270 45.77 -12.79 -2.30
CA ILE A 270 44.83 -13.54 -1.44
C ILE A 270 44.79 -12.98 0.00
N PRO A 271 45.91 -12.58 0.65
CA PRO A 271 45.85 -12.04 2.00
C PRO A 271 44.95 -10.79 2.12
N SER A 272 45.09 -9.85 1.19
CA SER A 272 44.25 -8.60 1.19
C SER A 272 42.83 -8.83 0.78
N LEU A 273 42.52 -9.95 0.13
CA LEU A 273 41.16 -10.33 -0.24
C LEU A 273 40.36 -10.89 0.95
N LEU A 274 41.04 -11.43 1.97
CA LEU A 274 40.43 -12.08 3.13
C LEU A 274 40.24 -11.13 4.33
N ILE A 275 40.70 -9.89 4.23
CA ILE A 275 40.49 -8.82 5.21
C ILE A 275 39.38 -7.90 4.79
#